data_0c700b092499909c10e5ef3348a8f4dc
#
_entry.id   0c700b092499909c10e5ef3348a8f4dc
#
_cell.length_a   1.000
_cell.length_b   1.000
_cell.length_c   1.000
_cell.angle_alpha   90.00
_cell.angle_beta   90.00
_cell.angle_gamma   90.00
#
_symmetry.space_group_name_H-M   'P 1'
#
loop_
_entity.id
_entity.type
_entity.pdbx_description
1 polymer ?
#
loop_
_entity_poly.entity_id
_entity_poly.type
_entity_poly.pdbx_seq_one_letter_code
_entity_poly.pdbx_strand_id
1 'polypeptide(L)'
;MGASVGVGGLIVGTSMLVVLALAVNAIDLRLESSLETIDSANEPIPQFTIDNADLALGAILDLQIDSAGTGYVDGTLSAANATGSGFTGTFTVDANGAIISAEITSRGDYSSDPDIVIDGPQPSGVGGSISITSRVTVVYANITSTGSVVTPVDEVWLFLDGSIARNLGNLAPTADSDNIYPGDTIGVQWRNIP
;
A
#
# COMPACT_ATOMS: atom_id res chain seq x y z
N MET A 1 41.59 43.59 61.22
CA MET A 1 40.33 42.84 61.06
C MET A 1 39.65 43.04 59.68
N GLY A 2 40.37 43.35 58.63
CA GLY A 2 39.76 43.57 57.27
C GLY A 2 39.85 42.38 56.31
N ALA A 3 40.73 41.40 56.52
CA ALA A 3 40.96 40.32 55.55
C ALA A 3 39.84 39.22 55.52
N SER A 4 39.17 38.97 56.65
CA SER A 4 38.15 37.95 56.76
C SER A 4 36.83 38.35 56.07
N VAL A 5 36.52 39.65 56.00
CA VAL A 5 35.32 40.15 55.32
C VAL A 5 35.48 40.09 53.82
N GLY A 6 36.68 40.31 53.30
CA GLY A 6 36.98 40.22 51.87
C GLY A 6 36.91 38.81 51.35
N VAL A 7 37.40 37.82 52.12
CA VAL A 7 37.32 36.39 51.71
C VAL A 7 35.85 35.86 51.72
N GLY A 8 35.07 36.25 52.74
CA GLY A 8 33.65 35.89 52.81
C GLY A 8 32.83 36.46 51.65
N GLY A 9 33.09 37.75 51.29
CA GLY A 9 32.44 38.36 50.14
C GLY A 9 32.78 37.70 48.78
N LEU A 10 34.04 37.24 48.62
CA LEU A 10 34.49 36.54 47.44
C LEU A 10 33.80 35.17 47.31
N ILE A 11 33.70 34.42 48.43
CA ILE A 11 33.05 33.10 48.43
C ILE A 11 31.57 33.21 48.10
N VAL A 12 30.87 34.18 48.69
CA VAL A 12 29.46 34.41 48.41
C VAL A 12 29.26 34.87 46.94
N GLY A 13 30.11 35.78 46.45
CA GLY A 13 30.02 36.24 45.06
C GLY A 13 30.27 35.16 44.03
N THR A 14 31.26 34.29 44.25
CA THR A 14 31.54 33.17 43.35
C THR A 14 30.46 32.10 43.40
N SER A 15 29.90 31.78 44.57
CA SER A 15 28.79 30.83 44.68
C SER A 15 27.52 31.37 44.02
N MET A 16 27.21 32.66 44.13
CA MET A 16 26.10 33.28 43.40
C MET A 16 26.27 33.23 41.87
N LEU A 17 27.51 33.47 41.39
CA LEU A 17 27.82 33.36 39.96
C LEU A 17 27.63 31.94 39.43
N VAL A 18 28.04 30.92 40.20
CA VAL A 18 27.85 29.52 39.83
C VAL A 18 26.36 29.16 39.79
N VAL A 19 25.58 29.58 40.78
CA VAL A 19 24.13 29.36 40.80
C VAL A 19 23.45 30.06 39.63
N LEU A 20 23.83 31.28 39.29
CA LEU A 20 23.32 32.02 38.18
C LEU A 20 23.65 31.32 36.84
N ALA A 21 24.90 30.88 36.68
CA ALA A 21 25.31 30.13 35.47
C ALA A 21 24.53 28.83 35.31
N LEU A 22 24.28 28.08 36.38
CA LEU A 22 23.48 26.87 36.37
C LEU A 22 21.99 27.17 36.04
N ALA A 23 21.46 28.28 36.54
CA ALA A 23 20.10 28.70 36.26
C ALA A 23 19.93 29.10 34.80
N VAL A 24 20.87 29.83 34.22
CA VAL A 24 20.86 30.20 32.78
C VAL A 24 20.94 28.95 31.92
N ASN A 25 21.86 28.04 32.22
CA ASN A 25 22.00 26.79 31.49
C ASN A 25 20.74 25.91 31.57
N ALA A 26 20.06 25.87 32.70
CA ALA A 26 18.79 25.15 32.85
C ALA A 26 17.65 25.78 32.06
N ILE A 27 17.66 27.10 31.89
CA ILE A 27 16.68 27.82 31.03
C ILE A 27 16.97 27.53 29.58
N ASP A 28 18.23 27.59 29.12
CA ASP A 28 18.61 27.31 27.75
C ASP A 28 18.19 25.89 27.33
N LEU A 29 18.49 24.88 28.16
CA LEU A 29 18.05 23.48 27.90
C LEU A 29 16.53 23.34 27.82
N ARG A 30 15.78 24.09 28.62
CA ARG A 30 14.29 24.06 28.54
C ARG A 30 13.78 24.77 27.29
N LEU A 31 14.44 25.87 26.91
CA LEU A 31 14.08 26.58 25.68
C LEU A 31 14.33 25.71 24.45
N GLU A 32 15.48 25.05 24.37
CA GLU A 32 15.87 24.16 23.29
C GLU A 32 14.90 22.98 23.17
N SER A 33 14.56 22.31 24.28
CA SER A 33 13.55 21.25 24.31
C SER A 33 12.16 21.74 23.93
N SER A 34 11.78 22.96 24.28
CA SER A 34 10.49 23.54 23.89
C SER A 34 10.45 23.89 22.41
N LEU A 35 11.54 24.40 21.84
CA LEU A 35 11.65 24.68 20.40
C LEU A 35 11.61 23.40 19.59
N GLU A 36 12.31 22.34 20.02
CA GLU A 36 12.29 21.03 19.38
C GLU A 36 10.86 20.42 19.38
N THR A 37 10.13 20.58 20.49
CA THR A 37 8.72 20.15 20.58
C THR A 37 7.81 20.93 19.63
N ILE A 38 8.03 22.26 19.49
CA ILE A 38 7.26 23.12 18.57
C ILE A 38 7.59 22.78 17.12
N ASP A 39 8.85 22.55 16.79
CA ASP A 39 9.28 22.16 15.43
C ASP A 39 8.67 20.83 15.04
N SER A 40 8.72 19.82 15.91
CA SER A 40 8.11 18.52 15.64
C SER A 40 6.58 18.59 15.55
N ALA A 41 5.94 19.51 16.28
CA ALA A 41 4.48 19.73 16.17
C ALA A 41 4.05 20.46 14.88
N ASN A 42 4.99 21.14 14.22
CA ASN A 42 4.76 21.84 12.96
C ASN A 42 5.20 21.01 11.73
N GLU A 43 5.77 19.84 11.92
CA GLU A 43 6.10 18.96 10.79
C GLU A 43 4.83 18.61 10.01
N PRO A 44 4.84 18.76 8.68
CA PRO A 44 3.69 18.44 7.87
C PRO A 44 3.41 16.93 7.93
N ILE A 45 2.18 16.59 8.29
CA ILE A 45 1.73 15.20 8.42
C ILE A 45 1.27 14.68 7.06
N PRO A 46 1.59 13.44 6.68
CA PRO A 46 1.03 12.80 5.50
C PRO A 46 -0.50 12.81 5.56
N GLN A 47 -1.14 13.22 4.48
CA GLN A 47 -2.60 13.23 4.35
C GLN A 47 -3.02 12.39 3.16
N PHE A 48 -4.01 11.54 3.37
CA PHE A 48 -4.54 10.65 2.34
C PHE A 48 -6.07 10.75 2.31
N THR A 49 -6.63 10.63 1.10
CA THR A 49 -8.06 10.43 0.88
C THR A 49 -8.30 9.09 0.22
N ILE A 50 -9.42 8.45 0.56
CA ILE A 50 -9.93 7.30 -0.17
C ILE A 50 -10.95 7.84 -1.16
N ASP A 51 -10.61 7.84 -2.46
CA ASP A 51 -11.45 8.46 -3.49
C ASP A 51 -12.54 7.53 -3.98
N ASN A 52 -12.27 6.23 -3.95
CA ASN A 52 -13.21 5.20 -4.37
C ASN A 52 -12.97 3.94 -3.57
N ALA A 53 -14.04 3.25 -3.20
CA ALA A 53 -13.98 1.92 -2.60
C ALA A 53 -15.10 1.05 -3.20
N ASP A 54 -14.74 -0.10 -3.74
CA ASP A 54 -15.66 -1.05 -4.35
C ASP A 54 -15.43 -2.45 -3.79
N LEU A 55 -16.52 -3.22 -3.64
CA LEU A 55 -16.50 -4.56 -3.05
C LEU A 55 -16.90 -5.59 -4.10
N ALA A 56 -15.98 -6.48 -4.42
CA ALA A 56 -16.25 -7.67 -5.23
C ALA A 56 -16.34 -8.91 -4.33
N LEU A 57 -17.52 -9.51 -4.23
CA LEU A 57 -17.77 -10.67 -3.38
C LEU A 57 -17.28 -11.99 -4.00
N GLY A 58 -17.17 -12.04 -5.31
CA GLY A 58 -16.81 -13.23 -6.07
C GLY A 58 -15.72 -12.99 -7.11
N ALA A 59 -14.69 -12.25 -6.74
CA ALA A 59 -13.54 -11.99 -7.60
C ALA A 59 -12.76 -13.29 -7.88
N ILE A 60 -12.44 -13.54 -9.15
CA ILE A 60 -11.65 -14.72 -9.55
C ILE A 60 -10.21 -14.56 -9.06
N LEU A 61 -9.76 -15.49 -8.24
CA LEU A 61 -8.40 -15.43 -7.66
C LEU A 61 -7.39 -16.16 -8.52
N ASP A 62 -7.66 -17.40 -8.88
CA ASP A 62 -6.73 -18.25 -9.59
C ASP A 62 -7.41 -19.03 -10.73
N LEU A 63 -6.61 -19.29 -11.78
CA LEU A 63 -6.98 -20.08 -12.94
C LEU A 63 -6.12 -21.35 -13.01
N GLN A 64 -6.68 -22.40 -13.58
CA GLN A 64 -5.98 -23.64 -13.91
C GLN A 64 -6.15 -23.96 -15.39
N ILE A 65 -5.07 -24.29 -16.06
CA ILE A 65 -5.11 -24.85 -17.42
C ILE A 65 -5.39 -26.35 -17.29
N ASP A 66 -6.62 -26.77 -17.64
CA ASP A 66 -7.03 -28.17 -17.57
C ASP A 66 -6.55 -28.92 -18.81
N SER A 67 -6.55 -28.25 -19.95
CA SER A 67 -6.02 -28.77 -21.20
C SER A 67 -5.36 -27.64 -21.99
N ALA A 68 -4.14 -27.88 -22.42
CA ALA A 68 -3.37 -26.90 -23.19
C ALA A 68 -3.88 -26.69 -24.62
N GLY A 69 -4.56 -27.68 -25.20
CA GLY A 69 -4.99 -27.64 -26.60
C GLY A 69 -3.84 -27.54 -27.59
N THR A 70 -4.16 -27.17 -28.84
CA THR A 70 -3.17 -26.94 -29.91
C THR A 70 -3.66 -25.91 -30.91
N GLY A 71 -2.73 -25.23 -31.60
CA GLY A 71 -3.07 -24.30 -32.70
C GLY A 71 -3.59 -22.95 -32.24
N TYR A 72 -3.48 -22.62 -30.94
CA TYR A 72 -3.77 -21.30 -30.43
C TYR A 72 -2.64 -20.31 -30.77
N VAL A 73 -2.97 -19.05 -30.70
CA VAL A 73 -2.05 -17.91 -30.71
C VAL A 73 -2.32 -17.11 -29.45
N ASP A 74 -1.34 -16.41 -28.92
CA ASP A 74 -1.50 -15.54 -27.75
C ASP A 74 -2.77 -14.68 -27.87
N GLY A 75 -3.54 -14.63 -26.80
CA GLY A 75 -4.87 -14.00 -26.85
C GLY A 75 -5.37 -13.59 -25.48
N THR A 76 -6.68 -13.36 -25.43
CA THR A 76 -7.37 -12.89 -24.22
C THR A 76 -8.31 -13.97 -23.68
N LEU A 77 -8.63 -13.83 -22.40
CA LEU A 77 -9.63 -14.63 -21.71
C LEU A 77 -10.80 -13.75 -21.34
N SER A 78 -12.00 -14.26 -21.54
CA SER A 78 -13.24 -13.66 -21.06
C SER A 78 -14.04 -14.66 -20.24
N ALA A 79 -15.16 -14.23 -19.66
CA ALA A 79 -16.03 -15.06 -18.84
C ALA A 79 -17.45 -15.07 -19.41
N ALA A 80 -18.09 -16.23 -19.38
CA ALA A 80 -19.46 -16.43 -19.86
C ALA A 80 -20.28 -17.28 -18.88
N ASN A 81 -21.61 -17.36 -19.13
CA ASN A 81 -22.55 -18.27 -18.47
C ASN A 81 -22.65 -18.12 -16.93
N ALA A 82 -22.41 -16.90 -16.39
CA ALA A 82 -22.58 -16.62 -14.97
C ALA A 82 -23.24 -15.26 -14.72
N THR A 83 -23.76 -15.08 -13.50
CA THR A 83 -24.27 -13.78 -13.05
C THR A 83 -23.10 -13.00 -12.47
N GLY A 84 -22.75 -11.91 -13.14
CA GLY A 84 -21.59 -11.06 -12.82
C GLY A 84 -20.91 -10.60 -14.10
N SER A 85 -19.82 -9.86 -13.96
CA SER A 85 -19.07 -9.32 -15.09
C SER A 85 -17.68 -8.85 -14.68
N GLY A 86 -16.91 -8.39 -15.65
CA GLY A 86 -15.67 -7.64 -15.42
C GLY A 86 -14.40 -8.50 -15.38
N PHE A 87 -14.48 -9.83 -15.57
CA PHE A 87 -13.29 -10.65 -15.72
C PHE A 87 -12.65 -10.42 -17.09
N THR A 88 -11.34 -10.23 -17.08
CA THR A 88 -10.48 -10.29 -18.27
C THR A 88 -9.17 -10.95 -17.90
N GLY A 89 -8.57 -11.64 -18.86
CA GLY A 89 -7.26 -12.24 -18.71
C GLY A 89 -6.54 -12.32 -20.04
N THR A 90 -5.31 -12.81 -20.00
CA THR A 90 -4.49 -13.11 -21.16
C THR A 90 -3.93 -14.52 -21.06
N PHE A 91 -3.60 -15.13 -22.19
CA PHE A 91 -2.89 -16.39 -22.22
C PHE A 91 -1.78 -16.34 -23.24
N THR A 92 -0.74 -17.12 -23.01
CA THR A 92 0.39 -17.30 -23.94
C THR A 92 0.55 -18.76 -24.34
N VAL A 93 1.11 -18.99 -25.53
CA VAL A 93 1.25 -20.31 -26.10
C VAL A 93 2.68 -20.66 -26.45
N ASP A 94 2.97 -21.93 -26.61
CA ASP A 94 4.25 -22.43 -27.14
C ASP A 94 4.28 -22.39 -28.69
N ALA A 95 5.38 -22.85 -29.28
CA ALA A 95 5.58 -22.91 -30.74
C ALA A 95 4.59 -23.83 -31.48
N ASN A 96 3.86 -24.71 -30.77
CA ASN A 96 2.84 -25.61 -31.31
C ASN A 96 1.44 -25.07 -31.11
N GLY A 97 1.32 -23.89 -30.48
CA GLY A 97 0.03 -23.30 -30.11
C GLY A 97 -0.63 -23.98 -28.92
N ALA A 98 0.13 -24.61 -28.04
CA ALA A 98 -0.37 -25.13 -26.76
C ALA A 98 -0.32 -24.03 -25.69
N ILE A 99 -1.38 -23.86 -24.90
CA ILE A 99 -1.45 -22.84 -23.85
C ILE A 99 -0.49 -23.21 -22.72
N ILE A 100 0.45 -22.31 -22.42
CA ILE A 100 1.49 -22.52 -21.39
C ILE A 100 1.32 -21.62 -20.16
N SER A 101 0.62 -20.48 -20.30
CA SER A 101 0.27 -19.62 -19.18
C SER A 101 -1.10 -18.95 -19.35
N ALA A 102 -1.73 -18.64 -18.24
CA ALA A 102 -2.95 -17.84 -18.16
C ALA A 102 -2.80 -16.85 -17.02
N GLU A 103 -3.03 -15.56 -17.30
CA GLU A 103 -2.90 -14.48 -16.34
C GLU A 103 -4.18 -13.67 -16.23
N ILE A 104 -4.56 -13.30 -15.02
CA ILE A 104 -5.74 -12.49 -14.73
C ILE A 104 -5.36 -11.01 -14.83
N THR A 105 -5.99 -10.28 -15.74
CA THR A 105 -5.82 -8.82 -15.87
C THR A 105 -6.87 -8.07 -15.04
N SER A 106 -8.12 -8.56 -15.02
CA SER A 106 -9.19 -8.08 -14.15
C SER A 106 -9.94 -9.28 -13.56
N ARG A 107 -10.27 -9.19 -12.28
CA ARG A 107 -10.86 -10.32 -11.55
C ARG A 107 -12.37 -10.43 -11.69
N GLY A 108 -13.04 -9.33 -12.04
CA GLY A 108 -14.50 -9.26 -12.08
C GLY A 108 -15.16 -9.48 -10.72
N ASP A 109 -16.49 -9.55 -10.75
CA ASP A 109 -17.32 -9.91 -9.58
C ASP A 109 -18.45 -10.84 -10.05
N TYR A 110 -18.51 -12.06 -9.50
CA TYR A 110 -19.43 -13.10 -9.94
C TYR A 110 -20.08 -13.79 -8.75
N SER A 111 -21.40 -13.98 -8.81
CA SER A 111 -22.14 -14.74 -7.79
C SER A 111 -22.06 -16.27 -7.97
N SER A 112 -21.67 -16.73 -9.15
CA SER A 112 -21.41 -18.15 -9.49
C SER A 112 -20.15 -18.25 -10.32
N ASP A 113 -19.57 -19.47 -10.44
CA ASP A 113 -18.38 -19.68 -11.27
C ASP A 113 -18.73 -19.50 -12.75
N PRO A 114 -18.12 -18.56 -13.47
CA PRO A 114 -18.28 -18.44 -14.90
C PRO A 114 -17.45 -19.47 -15.66
N ASP A 115 -17.87 -19.77 -16.87
CA ASP A 115 -17.04 -20.50 -17.83
C ASP A 115 -15.98 -19.54 -18.39
N ILE A 116 -14.72 -19.96 -18.39
CA ILE A 116 -13.64 -19.20 -19.00
C ILE A 116 -13.62 -19.47 -20.51
N VAL A 117 -13.72 -18.40 -21.28
CA VAL A 117 -13.67 -18.44 -22.74
C VAL A 117 -12.30 -18.01 -23.21
N ILE A 118 -11.70 -18.82 -24.08
CA ILE A 118 -10.41 -18.56 -24.71
C ILE A 118 -10.68 -17.77 -25.99
N ASP A 119 -10.39 -16.46 -25.97
CA ASP A 119 -10.57 -15.57 -27.11
C ASP A 119 -9.21 -15.31 -27.78
N GLY A 120 -9.02 -15.86 -28.95
CA GLY A 120 -7.77 -15.70 -29.72
C GLY A 120 -8.06 -15.20 -31.13
N PRO A 121 -7.04 -14.61 -31.80
CA PRO A 121 -7.11 -14.32 -33.22
C PRO A 121 -7.26 -15.62 -34.02
N GLN A 122 -7.93 -15.53 -35.18
CA GLN A 122 -8.13 -16.67 -36.07
C GLN A 122 -6.79 -17.12 -36.76
N PRO A 123 -6.52 -18.42 -36.96
CA PRO A 123 -7.40 -19.55 -36.66
C PRO A 123 -7.45 -19.86 -35.16
N SER A 124 -8.68 -20.16 -34.67
CA SER A 124 -8.86 -20.58 -33.27
C SER A 124 -8.25 -21.96 -33.07
N GLY A 125 -7.47 -22.11 -31.99
CA GLY A 125 -6.98 -23.41 -31.52
C GLY A 125 -8.14 -24.34 -31.10
N VAL A 126 -7.81 -25.58 -30.83
CA VAL A 126 -8.78 -26.62 -30.44
C VAL A 126 -8.33 -27.35 -29.18
N GLY A 127 -9.31 -27.75 -28.36
CA GLY A 127 -9.11 -28.65 -27.22
C GLY A 127 -8.48 -27.99 -25.98
N GLY A 128 -8.27 -26.67 -25.98
CA GLY A 128 -7.86 -25.95 -24.78
C GLY A 128 -9.04 -25.76 -23.82
N SER A 129 -8.78 -25.83 -22.52
CA SER A 129 -9.73 -25.49 -21.45
C SER A 129 -9.02 -24.92 -20.25
N ILE A 130 -9.65 -23.92 -19.65
CA ILE A 130 -9.17 -23.22 -18.45
C ILE A 130 -10.34 -23.14 -17.48
N SER A 131 -10.10 -23.49 -16.22
CA SER A 131 -11.10 -23.41 -15.17
C SER A 131 -10.68 -22.49 -14.04
N ILE A 132 -11.66 -22.07 -13.23
CA ILE A 132 -11.44 -21.29 -12.02
C ILE A 132 -11.20 -22.24 -10.88
N THR A 133 -10.09 -22.05 -10.15
CA THR A 133 -9.78 -22.88 -8.97
C THR A 133 -10.24 -22.22 -7.67
N SER A 134 -10.30 -20.89 -7.63
CA SER A 134 -10.74 -20.18 -6.43
C SER A 134 -11.31 -18.80 -6.73
N ARG A 135 -12.25 -18.37 -5.88
CA ARG A 135 -12.78 -17.00 -5.83
C ARG A 135 -12.57 -16.42 -4.44
N VAL A 136 -12.52 -15.12 -4.33
CA VAL A 136 -12.25 -14.40 -3.08
C VAL A 136 -13.04 -13.10 -3.04
N THR A 137 -13.36 -12.66 -1.82
CA THR A 137 -13.86 -11.30 -1.59
C THR A 137 -12.69 -10.32 -1.65
N VAL A 138 -12.80 -9.29 -2.47
CA VAL A 138 -11.78 -8.23 -2.63
C VAL A 138 -12.43 -6.87 -2.45
N VAL A 139 -11.80 -6.02 -1.65
CA VAL A 139 -12.08 -4.59 -1.62
C VAL A 139 -11.03 -3.90 -2.49
N TYR A 140 -11.49 -3.21 -3.51
CA TYR A 140 -10.68 -2.31 -4.33
C TYR A 140 -10.83 -0.90 -3.80
N ALA A 141 -9.76 -0.16 -3.65
CA ALA A 141 -9.82 1.25 -3.30
C ALA A 141 -8.72 2.03 -4.01
N ASN A 142 -8.99 3.30 -4.29
CA ASN A 142 -7.99 4.26 -4.73
C ASN A 142 -7.69 5.21 -3.57
N ILE A 143 -6.41 5.35 -3.26
CA ILE A 143 -5.92 6.22 -2.19
C ILE A 143 -5.06 7.30 -2.83
N THR A 144 -5.43 8.55 -2.60
CA THR A 144 -4.70 9.71 -3.13
C THR A 144 -3.99 10.45 -1.99
N SER A 145 -2.71 10.73 -2.19
CA SER A 145 -1.94 11.60 -1.30
C SER A 145 -2.35 13.05 -1.53
N THR A 146 -2.97 13.66 -0.53
CA THR A 146 -3.44 15.06 -0.57
C THR A 146 -2.56 16.01 0.24
N GLY A 147 -1.59 15.45 0.97
CA GLY A 147 -0.62 16.21 1.75
C GLY A 147 0.50 16.80 0.89
N SER A 148 1.48 17.42 1.55
CA SER A 148 2.68 17.99 0.93
C SER A 148 3.95 17.17 1.21
N VAL A 149 3.81 16.02 1.88
CA VAL A 149 4.94 15.19 2.32
C VAL A 149 5.06 13.96 1.43
N VAL A 150 6.28 13.63 1.05
CA VAL A 150 6.61 12.35 0.43
C VAL A 150 6.62 11.29 1.52
N THR A 151 5.85 10.24 1.35
CA THR A 151 5.65 9.20 2.36
C THR A 151 6.11 7.84 1.81
N PRO A 152 7.01 7.12 2.50
CA PRO A 152 7.35 5.76 2.13
C PRO A 152 6.12 4.83 2.17
N VAL A 153 5.97 3.95 1.18
CA VAL A 153 4.83 3.03 1.07
C VAL A 153 4.77 2.07 2.26
N ASP A 154 5.91 1.69 2.80
CA ASP A 154 6.05 0.78 3.95
C ASP A 154 5.71 1.44 5.30
N GLU A 155 5.55 2.75 5.36
CA GLU A 155 5.10 3.48 6.55
C GLU A 155 3.57 3.65 6.62
N VAL A 156 2.86 3.40 5.51
CA VAL A 156 1.40 3.55 5.44
C VAL A 156 0.69 2.24 5.78
N TRP A 157 -0.21 2.31 6.75
CA TRP A 157 -0.99 1.18 7.21
C TRP A 157 -2.48 1.43 7.05
N LEU A 158 -3.18 0.45 6.50
CA LEU A 158 -4.61 0.50 6.26
C LEU A 158 -5.36 -0.44 7.19
N PHE A 159 -6.56 -0.04 7.56
CA PHE A 159 -7.51 -0.82 8.35
C PHE A 159 -8.81 -0.97 7.54
N LEU A 160 -9.37 -2.15 7.53
CA LEU A 160 -10.67 -2.43 6.95
C LEU A 160 -11.58 -3.05 8.01
N ASP A 161 -12.62 -2.32 8.42
CA ASP A 161 -13.72 -2.76 9.28
C ASP A 161 -13.28 -3.63 10.49
N GLY A 162 -12.34 -3.12 11.30
CA GLY A 162 -11.83 -3.81 12.48
C GLY A 162 -10.88 -4.96 12.20
N SER A 163 -10.47 -5.16 10.94
CA SER A 163 -9.44 -6.14 10.59
C SER A 163 -8.06 -5.74 11.14
N ILE A 164 -7.12 -6.66 11.09
CA ILE A 164 -5.72 -6.37 11.41
C ILE A 164 -5.18 -5.40 10.36
N ALA A 165 -4.46 -4.36 10.81
CA ALA A 165 -3.78 -3.43 9.92
C ALA A 165 -2.87 -4.15 8.94
N ARG A 166 -2.89 -3.71 7.68
CA ARG A 166 -1.98 -4.20 6.64
C ARG A 166 -1.19 -3.04 6.06
N ASN A 167 0.07 -3.29 5.79
CA ASN A 167 0.93 -2.33 5.14
C ASN A 167 0.50 -2.11 3.69
N LEU A 168 0.54 -0.85 3.23
CA LEU A 168 0.12 -0.46 1.88
C LEU A 168 0.95 -1.18 0.80
N GLY A 169 2.24 -1.38 1.01
CA GLY A 169 3.10 -2.10 0.07
C GLY A 169 2.65 -3.54 -0.23
N ASN A 170 1.96 -4.18 0.73
CA ASN A 170 1.40 -5.53 0.52
C ASN A 170 0.02 -5.51 -0.16
N LEU A 171 -0.63 -4.35 -0.23
CA LEU A 171 -1.97 -4.17 -0.77
C LEU A 171 -1.99 -3.48 -2.13
N ALA A 172 -0.87 -2.86 -2.53
CA ALA A 172 -0.73 -2.08 -3.75
C ALA A 172 0.16 -2.82 -4.77
N PRO A 173 -0.39 -3.78 -5.54
CA PRO A 173 0.39 -4.56 -6.51
C PRO A 173 0.94 -3.73 -7.67
N THR A 174 0.50 -2.48 -7.82
CA THR A 174 0.86 -1.56 -8.90
C THR A 174 1.61 -0.32 -8.42
N ALA A 175 2.17 -0.34 -7.21
CA ALA A 175 3.03 0.76 -6.77
C ALA A 175 4.35 0.71 -7.56
N ASP A 176 4.52 1.62 -8.51
CA ASP A 176 5.72 1.73 -9.33
C ASP A 176 6.92 2.34 -8.57
N SER A 177 6.71 2.75 -7.32
CA SER A 177 7.68 3.46 -6.49
C SER A 177 7.58 3.05 -5.02
N ASP A 178 8.71 3.03 -4.33
CA ASP A 178 8.78 2.84 -2.88
C ASP A 178 8.26 4.05 -2.08
N ASN A 179 7.99 5.18 -2.76
CA ASN A 179 7.52 6.43 -2.16
C ASN A 179 6.24 6.92 -2.83
N ILE A 180 5.38 7.53 -2.03
CA ILE A 180 4.15 8.19 -2.44
C ILE A 180 4.39 9.70 -2.44
N TYR A 181 4.25 10.32 -3.59
CA TYR A 181 4.40 11.77 -3.74
C TYR A 181 3.05 12.49 -3.59
N PRO A 182 3.06 13.78 -3.25
CA PRO A 182 1.86 14.60 -3.27
C PRO A 182 1.14 14.54 -4.62
N GLY A 183 -0.14 14.17 -4.58
CA GLY A 183 -0.98 14.00 -5.77
C GLY A 183 -0.98 12.60 -6.38
N ASP A 184 -0.13 11.69 -5.92
CA ASP A 184 -0.15 10.30 -6.40
C ASP A 184 -1.42 9.59 -5.95
N THR A 185 -1.97 8.78 -6.86
CA THR A 185 -3.09 7.88 -6.59
C THR A 185 -2.64 6.43 -6.73
N ILE A 186 -2.87 5.64 -5.70
CA ILE A 186 -2.47 4.24 -5.62
C ILE A 186 -3.69 3.36 -5.55
N GLY A 187 -3.78 2.37 -6.44
CA GLY A 187 -4.80 1.32 -6.41
C GLY A 187 -4.47 0.26 -5.36
N VAL A 188 -5.41 -0.01 -4.47
CA VAL A 188 -5.29 -0.97 -3.37
C VAL A 188 -6.23 -2.15 -3.59
N GLN A 189 -5.76 -3.36 -3.33
CA GLN A 189 -6.54 -4.58 -3.36
C GLN A 189 -6.45 -5.28 -2.00
N TRP A 190 -7.51 -5.15 -1.21
CA TRP A 190 -7.62 -5.87 0.06
C TRP A 190 -8.35 -7.19 -0.15
N ARG A 191 -7.62 -8.28 -0.12
CA ARG A 191 -8.18 -9.63 -0.23
C ARG A 191 -8.44 -10.18 1.16
N ASN A 192 -9.67 -10.63 1.39
CA ASN A 192 -9.96 -11.45 2.55
C ASN A 192 -9.63 -12.89 2.15
N ILE A 193 -8.51 -13.38 2.67
CA ILE A 193 -8.16 -14.80 2.55
C ILE A 193 -8.93 -15.50 3.68
N PRO A 194 -9.79 -16.47 3.37
CA PRO A 194 -10.55 -17.21 4.38
C PRO A 194 -9.66 -17.97 5.34
#